data_e5f396f08755057ab34b1659139dfa57
#
_entry.id   e5f396f08755057ab34b1659139dfa57
#
_cell.length_a   1.000
_cell.length_b   1.000
_cell.length_c   1.000
_cell.angle_alpha   90.00
_cell.angle_beta   90.00
_cell.angle_gamma   90.00
#
_symmetry.space_group_name_H-M   'P 1'
#
loop_
_entity.id
_entity.type
_entity.pdbx_description
1 polymer ?
#
loop_
_entity_poly.entity_id
_entity_poly.type
_entity_poly.pdbx_seq_one_letter_code
_entity_poly.pdbx_strand_id
1 'polypeptide(L)'
;SVPPLSAPLVRKTFKKYLGKFPEEIYDSFTPDALNAASIGQVHCATKDGKKLAVKIQYPGVANSISSDLALVKPFATRMFNLKGKDSEKYFIEVENKLLEETDYTLELKQSIAMAEACKHIPNLRFPIYYPELSSERILTMDWMEGQHLSEFTSKNTDSTKGNKIGQTLWDFYMYQMHHLRQVHADPHPGNFLIDENENLMAIDFGCIKKVPNEFYVPYFELADPKTINNPILFEEKLYQLEILRADDTPEEIVYFTGIFHRLLRLFTQPFHGDY
;
A
#
# COMPACT_ATOMS: atom_id res chain seq x y z
N SER A 1 -4.99 15.29 14.34
CA SER A 1 -3.95 15.55 13.31
C SER A 1 -2.69 16.07 13.99
N VAL A 2 -1.56 15.53 13.62
CA VAL A 2 -0.24 16.01 14.08
C VAL A 2 -0.02 17.40 13.43
N PRO A 3 0.42 18.42 14.19
CA PRO A 3 0.73 19.72 13.60
C PRO A 3 1.89 19.59 12.60
N PRO A 4 1.87 20.36 11.50
CA PRO A 4 2.93 20.31 10.50
C PRO A 4 4.28 20.76 11.09
N LEU A 5 5.37 20.23 10.54
CA LEU A 5 6.72 20.68 10.89
C LEU A 5 6.90 22.14 10.53
N SER A 6 7.49 22.88 11.46
CA SER A 6 7.89 24.25 11.19
C SER A 6 9.04 24.31 10.17
N ALA A 7 9.15 25.38 9.42
CA ALA A 7 10.22 25.58 8.45
C ALA A 7 11.65 25.40 9.02
N PRO A 8 11.99 25.83 10.26
CA PRO A 8 13.28 25.51 10.85
C PRO A 8 13.55 24.02 11.04
N LEU A 9 12.54 23.23 11.41
CA LEU A 9 12.69 21.78 11.56
C LEU A 9 12.85 21.09 10.21
N VAL A 10 12.11 21.51 9.18
CA VAL A 10 12.28 21.05 7.80
C VAL A 10 13.74 21.29 7.35
N ARG A 11 14.24 22.52 7.51
CA ARG A 11 15.64 22.87 7.17
C ARG A 11 16.66 22.01 7.93
N LYS A 12 16.45 21.78 9.22
CA LYS A 12 17.31 20.90 10.02
C LYS A 12 17.30 19.45 9.51
N THR A 13 16.14 18.94 9.12
CA THR A 13 16.00 17.59 8.52
C THR A 13 16.77 17.49 7.21
N PHE A 14 16.64 18.45 6.31
CA PHE A 14 17.40 18.50 5.06
C PHE A 14 18.91 18.53 5.30
N LYS A 15 19.38 19.41 6.20
CA LYS A 15 20.81 19.51 6.52
C LYS A 15 21.36 18.21 7.09
N LYS A 16 20.57 17.55 7.95
CA LYS A 16 20.96 16.27 8.57
C LYS A 16 21.06 15.13 7.54
N TYR A 17 20.08 14.98 6.65
CA TYR A 17 19.92 13.79 5.82
C TYR A 17 20.41 13.95 4.38
N LEU A 18 20.49 15.17 3.86
CA LEU A 18 21.01 15.49 2.53
C LEU A 18 22.25 16.40 2.56
N GLY A 19 22.67 16.84 3.73
CA GLY A 19 23.87 17.68 3.90
C GLY A 19 23.72 19.12 3.43
N LYS A 20 22.57 19.49 2.85
CA LYS A 20 22.25 20.79 2.26
C LYS A 20 20.90 21.27 2.73
N PHE A 21 20.65 22.56 2.62
CA PHE A 21 19.32 23.12 2.85
C PHE A 21 18.45 23.02 1.59
N PRO A 22 17.11 23.12 1.69
CA PRO A 22 16.22 23.03 0.53
C PRO A 22 16.57 24.00 -0.59
N GLU A 23 16.90 25.26 -0.26
CA GLU A 23 17.29 26.30 -1.21
C GLU A 23 18.64 26.08 -1.90
N GLU A 24 19.46 25.16 -1.40
CA GLU A 24 20.70 24.74 -2.04
C GLU A 24 20.48 23.56 -3.02
N ILE A 25 19.29 22.91 -2.93
CA ILE A 25 18.95 21.70 -3.70
C ILE A 25 17.97 22.04 -4.81
N TYR A 26 16.93 22.82 -4.49
CA TYR A 26 15.80 23.14 -5.38
C TYR A 26 15.84 24.60 -5.81
N ASP A 27 15.28 24.90 -6.98
CA ASP A 27 15.10 26.27 -7.48
C ASP A 27 14.06 27.01 -6.68
N SER A 28 13.00 26.31 -6.23
CA SER A 28 12.02 26.79 -5.27
C SER A 28 11.57 25.65 -4.34
N PHE A 29 11.15 25.99 -3.14
CA PHE A 29 10.63 25.05 -2.15
C PHE A 29 9.58 25.75 -1.30
N THR A 30 8.39 25.12 -1.14
CA THR A 30 7.31 25.69 -0.31
C THR A 30 7.70 25.60 1.17
N PRO A 31 7.66 26.71 1.93
CA PRO A 31 8.03 26.70 3.35
C PRO A 31 7.04 25.88 4.18
N ASP A 32 5.76 25.90 3.81
CA ASP A 32 4.69 25.18 4.48
C ASP A 32 4.32 23.90 3.71
N ALA A 33 3.92 22.87 4.44
CA ALA A 33 3.43 21.63 3.87
C ALA A 33 2.11 21.86 3.12
N LEU A 34 1.97 21.26 1.95
CA LEU A 34 0.74 21.30 1.17
C LEU A 34 -0.21 20.15 1.55
N ASN A 35 0.33 18.99 1.91
CA ASN A 35 -0.43 17.81 2.28
C ASN A 35 0.22 17.11 3.47
N ALA A 36 -0.60 16.36 4.22
CA ALA A 36 -0.11 15.40 5.20
C ALA A 36 0.21 14.06 4.49
N ALA A 37 1.21 13.36 5.03
CA ALA A 37 1.48 11.96 4.72
C ALA A 37 1.24 11.12 5.99
N SER A 38 1.27 9.79 5.89
CA SER A 38 1.00 8.89 7.04
C SER A 38 1.87 9.22 8.26
N ILE A 39 3.16 9.37 8.05
CA ILE A 39 4.17 9.67 9.09
C ILE A 39 5.00 10.93 8.79
N GLY A 40 4.49 11.80 7.94
CA GLY A 40 5.22 12.99 7.49
C GLY A 40 4.33 14.02 6.82
N GLN A 41 4.93 14.83 5.99
CA GLN A 41 4.28 15.90 5.24
C GLN A 41 4.89 16.06 3.85
N VAL A 42 4.12 16.63 2.92
CA VAL A 42 4.53 16.83 1.53
C VAL A 42 4.65 18.31 1.22
N HIS A 43 5.81 18.68 0.69
CA HIS A 43 6.10 20.01 0.15
C HIS A 43 6.15 19.99 -1.37
N CYS A 44 5.93 21.12 -1.99
CA CYS A 44 6.17 21.31 -3.42
C CYS A 44 7.53 21.97 -3.61
N ALA A 45 8.28 21.50 -4.58
CA ALA A 45 9.54 22.10 -5.00
C ALA A 45 9.58 22.21 -6.53
N THR A 46 10.48 23.04 -7.04
CA THR A 46 10.83 23.05 -8.47
C THR A 46 12.32 22.84 -8.64
N LYS A 47 12.70 22.13 -9.68
CA LYS A 47 14.09 21.93 -10.07
C LYS A 47 14.17 21.70 -11.57
N ASP A 48 15.04 22.46 -12.26
CA ASP A 48 15.26 22.37 -13.69
C ASP A 48 13.95 22.41 -14.51
N GLY A 49 13.01 23.30 -14.10
CA GLY A 49 11.71 23.46 -14.73
C GLY A 49 10.67 22.40 -14.40
N LYS A 50 11.01 21.40 -13.58
CA LYS A 50 10.08 20.36 -13.14
C LYS A 50 9.50 20.68 -11.78
N LYS A 51 8.21 20.37 -11.61
CA LYS A 51 7.52 20.45 -10.32
C LYS A 51 7.66 19.11 -9.60
N LEU A 52 8.07 19.16 -8.33
CA LEU A 52 8.42 17.99 -7.52
C LEU A 52 7.57 17.94 -6.26
N ALA A 53 7.23 16.73 -5.83
CA ALA A 53 6.69 16.45 -4.51
C ALA A 53 7.83 15.94 -3.62
N VAL A 54 7.94 16.52 -2.44
CA VAL A 54 8.98 16.20 -1.46
C VAL A 54 8.31 15.77 -0.16
N LYS A 55 8.32 14.46 0.11
CA LYS A 55 7.85 13.87 1.38
C LYS A 55 8.93 14.00 2.42
N ILE A 56 8.58 14.52 3.59
CA ILE A 56 9.50 14.69 4.72
C ILE A 56 8.88 14.01 5.93
N GLN A 57 9.62 13.08 6.52
CA GLN A 57 9.17 12.34 7.69
C GLN A 57 9.25 13.21 8.96
N TYR A 58 8.28 13.02 9.85
CA TYR A 58 8.32 13.64 11.19
C TYR A 58 9.51 13.10 11.98
N PRO A 59 10.29 13.99 12.64
CA PRO A 59 11.41 13.58 13.47
C PRO A 59 10.97 12.67 14.61
N GLY A 60 11.76 11.64 14.90
CA GLY A 60 11.56 10.77 16.05
C GLY A 60 10.56 9.61 15.84
N VAL A 61 9.77 9.59 14.77
CA VAL A 61 8.77 8.54 14.54
C VAL A 61 9.42 7.16 14.57
N ALA A 62 10.49 6.95 13.80
CA ALA A 62 11.17 5.65 13.78
C ALA A 62 11.72 5.22 15.16
N ASN A 63 12.13 6.17 15.98
CA ASN A 63 12.72 5.89 17.30
C ASN A 63 11.66 5.60 18.37
N SER A 64 10.41 6.06 18.18
CA SER A 64 9.33 5.87 19.15
C SER A 64 8.54 4.59 18.95
N ILE A 65 8.58 3.99 17.74
CA ILE A 65 7.73 2.83 17.37
C ILE A 65 7.78 1.72 18.40
N SER A 66 8.99 1.24 18.76
CA SER A 66 9.13 0.11 19.69
C SER A 66 8.60 0.44 21.09
N SER A 67 8.85 1.67 21.57
CA SER A 67 8.35 2.13 22.88
C SER A 67 6.84 2.34 22.88
N ASP A 68 6.29 2.91 21.80
CA ASP A 68 4.85 3.15 21.66
C ASP A 68 4.08 1.83 21.56
N LEU A 69 4.60 0.87 20.79
CA LEU A 69 4.03 -0.48 20.72
C LEU A 69 4.09 -1.21 22.07
N ALA A 70 5.18 -1.07 22.83
CA ALA A 70 5.28 -1.67 24.17
C ALA A 70 4.20 -1.12 25.11
N LEU A 71 3.83 0.15 24.99
CA LEU A 71 2.74 0.76 25.77
C LEU A 71 1.35 0.27 25.32
N VAL A 72 1.13 0.08 24.03
CA VAL A 72 -0.16 -0.33 23.48
C VAL A 72 -0.40 -1.84 23.60
N LYS A 73 0.65 -2.67 23.55
CA LYS A 73 0.58 -4.13 23.54
C LYS A 73 -0.31 -4.71 24.66
N PRO A 74 -0.21 -4.31 25.93
CA PRO A 74 -1.06 -4.87 27.00
C PRO A 74 -2.55 -4.61 26.79
N PHE A 75 -2.90 -3.41 26.29
CA PHE A 75 -4.30 -3.03 26.03
C PHE A 75 -4.85 -3.79 24.83
N ALA A 76 -4.11 -3.84 23.72
CA ALA A 76 -4.50 -4.56 22.52
C ALA A 76 -4.66 -6.06 22.78
N THR A 77 -3.72 -6.69 23.51
CA THR A 77 -3.79 -8.11 23.91
C THR A 77 -5.08 -8.40 24.69
N ARG A 78 -5.45 -7.51 25.61
CA ARG A 78 -6.68 -7.67 26.41
C ARG A 78 -7.93 -7.43 25.56
N MET A 79 -7.96 -6.38 24.74
CA MET A 79 -9.13 -5.99 23.95
C MET A 79 -9.46 -7.00 22.86
N PHE A 80 -8.45 -7.53 22.19
CA PHE A 80 -8.61 -8.52 21.10
C PHE A 80 -8.50 -9.97 21.56
N ASN A 81 -8.38 -10.21 22.88
CA ASN A 81 -8.23 -11.54 23.49
C ASN A 81 -7.09 -12.38 22.85
N LEU A 82 -6.02 -11.71 22.44
CA LEU A 82 -4.86 -12.36 21.83
C LEU A 82 -4.09 -13.13 22.90
N LYS A 83 -4.00 -14.45 22.78
CA LYS A 83 -3.33 -15.32 23.76
C LYS A 83 -2.11 -16.01 23.15
N GLY A 84 -1.08 -16.18 24.00
CA GLY A 84 0.07 -17.04 23.71
C GLY A 84 1.08 -16.52 22.69
N LYS A 85 1.81 -17.44 22.06
CA LYS A 85 2.90 -17.14 21.12
C LYS A 85 2.45 -16.43 19.84
N ASP A 86 1.18 -16.57 19.46
CA ASP A 86 0.64 -15.95 18.25
C ASP A 86 0.51 -14.43 18.41
N SER A 87 0.18 -13.96 19.62
CA SER A 87 0.15 -12.52 19.90
C SER A 87 1.53 -11.88 19.77
N GLU A 88 2.57 -12.56 20.19
CA GLU A 88 3.94 -12.06 20.13
C GLU A 88 4.43 -11.93 18.68
N LYS A 89 4.20 -12.97 17.86
CA LYS A 89 4.47 -12.92 16.41
C LYS A 89 3.74 -11.78 15.72
N TYR A 90 2.46 -11.59 16.05
CA TYR A 90 1.65 -10.49 15.50
C TYR A 90 2.25 -9.11 15.83
N PHE A 91 2.63 -8.87 17.09
CA PHE A 91 3.24 -7.59 17.46
C PHE A 91 4.61 -7.37 16.82
N ILE A 92 5.43 -8.41 16.66
CA ILE A 92 6.70 -8.33 15.93
C ILE A 92 6.45 -7.98 14.46
N GLU A 93 5.46 -8.59 13.82
CA GLU A 93 5.11 -8.27 12.42
C GLU A 93 4.63 -6.82 12.28
N VAL A 94 3.78 -6.36 13.19
CA VAL A 94 3.31 -4.96 13.21
C VAL A 94 4.48 -3.99 13.42
N GLU A 95 5.39 -4.29 14.37
CA GLU A 95 6.58 -3.47 14.60
C GLU A 95 7.46 -3.39 13.37
N ASN A 96 7.78 -4.52 12.75
CA ASN A 96 8.59 -4.58 11.55
C ASN A 96 7.95 -3.79 10.40
N LYS A 97 6.63 -3.89 10.23
CA LYS A 97 5.90 -3.12 9.21
C LYS A 97 5.95 -1.63 9.46
N LEU A 98 5.74 -1.19 10.69
CA LEU A 98 5.85 0.22 11.04
C LEU A 98 7.28 0.76 10.84
N LEU A 99 8.30 -0.04 11.15
CA LEU A 99 9.69 0.32 10.89
C LEU A 99 10.01 0.39 9.39
N GLU A 100 9.50 -0.54 8.58
CA GLU A 100 9.63 -0.47 7.12
C GLU A 100 9.03 0.82 6.55
N GLU A 101 7.86 1.26 7.03
CA GLU A 101 7.24 2.52 6.60
C GLU A 101 8.05 3.76 6.96
N THR A 102 8.95 3.66 7.94
CA THR A 102 9.85 4.77 8.28
C THR A 102 11.11 4.84 7.43
N ASP A 103 11.35 3.87 6.55
CA ASP A 103 12.51 3.84 5.66
C ASP A 103 12.13 4.27 4.24
N TYR A 104 12.28 5.57 3.95
CA TYR A 104 12.01 6.10 2.61
C TYR A 104 13.02 5.61 1.55
N THR A 105 14.16 5.04 1.92
CA THR A 105 15.05 4.41 0.94
C THR A 105 14.49 3.07 0.46
N LEU A 106 13.78 2.35 1.33
CA LEU A 106 13.05 1.15 0.95
C LEU A 106 11.85 1.50 0.05
N GLU A 107 11.03 2.49 0.45
CA GLU A 107 9.92 2.99 -0.36
C GLU A 107 10.40 3.43 -1.75
N LEU A 108 11.50 4.17 -1.83
CA LEU A 108 12.11 4.61 -3.08
C LEU A 108 12.46 3.43 -4.01
N LYS A 109 13.14 2.42 -3.49
CA LYS A 109 13.53 1.22 -4.26
C LYS A 109 12.31 0.44 -4.74
N GLN A 110 11.33 0.24 -3.87
CA GLN A 110 10.09 -0.46 -4.20
C GLN A 110 9.29 0.29 -5.25
N SER A 111 9.18 1.61 -5.13
CA SER A 111 8.46 2.47 -6.06
C SER A 111 9.07 2.44 -7.45
N ILE A 112 10.40 2.58 -7.56
CA ILE A 112 11.13 2.51 -8.83
C ILE A 112 10.95 1.12 -9.47
N ALA A 113 11.09 0.05 -8.69
CA ALA A 113 10.94 -1.32 -9.19
C ALA A 113 9.52 -1.60 -9.68
N MET A 114 8.49 -1.14 -8.95
CA MET A 114 7.09 -1.29 -9.32
C MET A 114 6.76 -0.49 -10.58
N ALA A 115 7.20 0.76 -10.65
CA ALA A 115 7.00 1.63 -11.81
C ALA A 115 7.61 1.00 -13.08
N GLU A 116 8.84 0.49 -12.99
CA GLU A 116 9.52 -0.18 -14.11
C GLU A 116 8.81 -1.48 -14.52
N ALA A 117 8.42 -2.31 -13.56
CA ALA A 117 7.74 -3.57 -13.83
C ALA A 117 6.37 -3.38 -14.48
N CYS A 118 5.64 -2.31 -14.11
CA CYS A 118 4.27 -2.07 -14.55
C CYS A 118 4.14 -1.01 -15.67
N LYS A 119 5.23 -0.46 -16.20
CA LYS A 119 5.21 0.60 -17.22
C LYS A 119 4.50 0.21 -18.53
N HIS A 120 4.36 -1.08 -18.80
CA HIS A 120 3.70 -1.62 -20.00
C HIS A 120 2.17 -1.62 -19.88
N ILE A 121 1.61 -1.43 -18.68
CA ILE A 121 0.16 -1.45 -18.46
C ILE A 121 -0.44 -0.17 -19.06
N PRO A 122 -1.42 -0.28 -19.99
CA PRO A 122 -2.04 0.88 -20.61
C PRO A 122 -2.74 1.78 -19.59
N ASN A 123 -2.69 3.09 -19.82
CA ASN A 123 -3.33 4.11 -18.97
C ASN A 123 -2.86 4.14 -17.51
N LEU A 124 -1.81 3.41 -17.15
CA LEU A 124 -1.18 3.49 -15.84
C LEU A 124 0.07 4.38 -15.92
N ARG A 125 0.21 5.28 -14.95
CA ARG A 125 1.34 6.21 -14.85
C ARG A 125 1.90 6.20 -13.44
N PHE A 126 3.20 6.50 -13.36
CA PHE A 126 3.94 6.61 -12.10
C PHE A 126 4.74 7.90 -12.09
N PRO A 127 4.98 8.54 -10.94
CA PRO A 127 5.94 9.60 -10.83
C PRO A 127 7.35 9.08 -11.11
N ILE A 128 8.22 9.94 -11.63
CA ILE A 128 9.66 9.69 -11.61
C ILE A 128 10.16 9.97 -10.19
N TYR A 129 10.97 9.07 -9.68
CA TYR A 129 11.60 9.19 -8.37
C TYR A 129 13.06 9.62 -8.52
N TYR A 130 13.55 10.45 -7.58
CA TYR A 130 14.88 11.05 -7.64
C TYR A 130 15.74 10.57 -6.46
N PRO A 131 16.51 9.48 -6.63
CA PRO A 131 17.38 8.94 -5.57
C PRO A 131 18.40 9.96 -5.05
N GLU A 132 18.94 10.79 -5.94
CA GLU A 132 19.92 11.83 -5.61
C GLU A 132 19.34 12.99 -4.79
N LEU A 133 18.01 13.14 -4.76
CA LEU A 133 17.27 14.12 -3.98
C LEU A 133 16.50 13.47 -2.82
N SER A 134 16.84 12.23 -2.50
CA SER A 134 16.13 11.42 -1.49
C SER A 134 17.11 10.86 -0.45
N SER A 135 16.56 10.44 0.68
CA SER A 135 17.29 9.83 1.79
C SER A 135 16.36 8.95 2.61
N GLU A 136 16.80 8.38 3.72
CA GLU A 136 15.95 7.57 4.59
C GLU A 136 14.74 8.34 5.19
N ARG A 137 14.75 9.67 5.17
CA ARG A 137 13.71 10.54 5.75
C ARG A 137 13.13 11.57 4.78
N ILE A 138 13.63 11.63 3.56
CA ILE A 138 13.20 12.56 2.52
C ILE A 138 13.04 11.77 1.22
N LEU A 139 11.86 11.85 0.63
CA LEU A 139 11.57 11.21 -0.66
C LEU A 139 11.13 12.27 -1.66
N THR A 140 11.88 12.39 -2.75
CA THR A 140 11.59 13.35 -3.83
C THR A 140 11.14 12.59 -5.08
N MET A 141 10.01 13.02 -5.65
CA MET A 141 9.42 12.46 -6.86
C MET A 141 8.72 13.55 -7.67
N ASP A 142 8.31 13.26 -8.89
CA ASP A 142 7.48 14.15 -9.71
C ASP A 142 6.21 14.56 -8.94
N TRP A 143 5.82 15.82 -9.08
CA TRP A 143 4.49 16.26 -8.68
C TRP A 143 3.48 15.82 -9.72
N MET A 144 2.56 14.94 -9.34
CA MET A 144 1.51 14.46 -10.23
C MET A 144 0.26 15.34 -10.10
N GLU A 145 -0.17 15.92 -11.23
CA GLU A 145 -1.39 16.73 -11.31
C GLU A 145 -2.58 15.83 -11.66
N GLY A 146 -3.60 15.83 -10.82
CA GLY A 146 -4.78 15.01 -11.06
C GLY A 146 -5.81 15.11 -9.96
N GLN A 147 -6.97 14.52 -10.20
CA GLN A 147 -8.07 14.39 -9.27
C GLN A 147 -7.91 13.10 -8.45
N HIS A 148 -8.14 13.14 -7.15
CA HIS A 148 -8.15 11.90 -6.35
C HIS A 148 -9.21 10.90 -6.85
N LEU A 149 -8.87 9.62 -6.83
CA LEU A 149 -9.78 8.54 -7.27
C LEU A 149 -11.12 8.58 -6.52
N SER A 150 -11.12 8.86 -5.23
CA SER A 150 -12.34 9.00 -4.42
C SER A 150 -13.24 10.16 -4.89
N GLU A 151 -12.64 11.26 -5.31
CA GLU A 151 -13.36 12.41 -5.84
C GLU A 151 -13.91 12.13 -7.25
N PHE A 152 -13.09 11.48 -8.09
CA PHE A 152 -13.52 11.03 -9.41
C PHE A 152 -14.75 10.12 -9.32
N THR A 153 -14.71 9.09 -8.47
CA THR A 153 -15.83 8.14 -8.30
C THR A 153 -17.10 8.81 -7.79
N SER A 154 -16.98 9.84 -6.96
CA SER A 154 -18.15 10.57 -6.44
C SER A 154 -18.79 11.51 -7.44
N LYS A 155 -18.04 12.02 -8.41
CA LYS A 155 -18.49 13.01 -9.40
C LYS A 155 -18.73 12.43 -10.79
N ASN A 156 -18.14 11.28 -11.10
CA ASN A 156 -18.22 10.68 -12.41
C ASN A 156 -19.54 9.93 -12.59
N THR A 157 -20.30 10.32 -13.62
CA THR A 157 -21.52 9.64 -14.08
C THR A 157 -21.33 8.89 -15.40
N ASP A 158 -20.13 9.02 -16.01
CA ASP A 158 -19.80 8.38 -17.28
C ASP A 158 -19.23 6.98 -17.02
N SER A 159 -20.01 5.95 -17.37
CA SER A 159 -19.62 4.54 -17.20
C SER A 159 -18.39 4.17 -18.02
N THR A 160 -18.19 4.78 -19.19
CA THR A 160 -17.03 4.50 -20.07
C THR A 160 -15.73 4.89 -19.39
N LYS A 161 -15.71 6.09 -18.78
CA LYS A 161 -14.56 6.56 -18.01
C LYS A 161 -14.33 5.70 -16.76
N GLY A 162 -15.40 5.38 -16.04
CA GLY A 162 -15.36 4.49 -14.88
C GLY A 162 -14.81 3.12 -15.25
N ASN A 163 -15.26 2.52 -16.35
CA ASN A 163 -14.78 1.23 -16.82
C ASN A 163 -13.30 1.26 -17.22
N LYS A 164 -12.84 2.32 -17.89
CA LYS A 164 -11.42 2.48 -18.23
C LYS A 164 -10.53 2.49 -16.99
N ILE A 165 -10.88 3.27 -15.98
CA ILE A 165 -10.13 3.35 -14.73
C ILE A 165 -10.21 2.02 -13.95
N GLY A 166 -11.39 1.40 -13.89
CA GLY A 166 -11.59 0.09 -13.28
C GLY A 166 -10.75 -0.99 -13.94
N GLN A 167 -10.70 -1.03 -15.28
CA GLN A 167 -9.87 -1.97 -16.02
C GLN A 167 -8.38 -1.75 -15.73
N THR A 168 -7.92 -0.49 -15.70
CA THR A 168 -6.52 -0.18 -15.38
C THR A 168 -6.14 -0.63 -13.97
N LEU A 169 -7.00 -0.40 -12.97
CA LEU A 169 -6.82 -0.89 -11.60
C LEU A 169 -6.75 -2.42 -11.56
N TRP A 170 -7.67 -3.09 -12.26
CA TRP A 170 -7.71 -4.54 -12.36
C TRP A 170 -6.42 -5.09 -12.96
N ASP A 171 -6.00 -4.58 -14.11
CA ASP A 171 -4.77 -5.02 -14.80
C ASP A 171 -3.55 -4.82 -13.90
N PHE A 172 -3.48 -3.69 -13.19
CA PHE A 172 -2.39 -3.38 -12.27
C PHE A 172 -2.31 -4.37 -11.11
N TYR A 173 -3.43 -4.65 -10.42
CA TYR A 173 -3.42 -5.59 -9.30
C TYR A 173 -3.25 -7.04 -9.75
N MET A 174 -3.85 -7.44 -10.87
CA MET A 174 -3.68 -8.78 -11.43
C MET A 174 -2.23 -9.03 -11.85
N TYR A 175 -1.58 -8.05 -12.47
CA TYR A 175 -0.17 -8.18 -12.83
C TYR A 175 0.73 -8.31 -11.60
N GLN A 176 0.52 -7.50 -10.58
CA GLN A 176 1.22 -7.61 -9.30
C GLN A 176 1.07 -8.99 -8.67
N MET A 177 -0.16 -9.49 -8.58
CA MET A 177 -0.49 -10.75 -7.94
C MET A 177 0.05 -11.96 -8.72
N HIS A 178 -0.18 -12.01 -10.03
CA HIS A 178 0.09 -13.19 -10.84
C HIS A 178 1.50 -13.25 -11.44
N HIS A 179 2.10 -12.10 -11.76
CA HIS A 179 3.42 -12.04 -12.38
C HIS A 179 4.53 -11.62 -11.41
N LEU A 180 4.32 -10.56 -10.64
CA LEU A 180 5.34 -10.06 -9.72
C LEU A 180 5.40 -10.84 -8.41
N ARG A 181 4.31 -11.53 -8.02
CA ARG A 181 4.17 -12.14 -6.69
C ARG A 181 4.43 -11.14 -5.55
N GLN A 182 4.09 -9.91 -5.80
CA GLN A 182 4.16 -8.80 -4.87
C GLN A 182 2.91 -7.97 -5.08
N VAL A 183 2.38 -7.40 -4.02
CA VAL A 183 1.17 -6.57 -4.10
C VAL A 183 1.34 -5.33 -3.23
N HIS A 184 0.89 -4.21 -3.77
CA HIS A 184 0.68 -3.00 -2.97
C HIS A 184 -0.44 -3.29 -1.96
N ALA A 185 -0.07 -3.37 -0.68
CA ALA A 185 -0.95 -3.86 0.37
C ALA A 185 -1.81 -2.76 1.04
N ASP A 186 -1.69 -1.51 0.56
CA ASP A 186 -2.55 -0.39 0.96
C ASP A 186 -3.32 0.17 -0.25
N PRO A 187 -4.40 -0.50 -0.72
CA PRO A 187 -5.19 -0.08 -1.88
C PRO A 187 -6.11 1.11 -1.57
N HIS A 188 -5.66 2.06 -0.77
CA HIS A 188 -6.45 3.23 -0.42
C HIS A 188 -6.64 4.14 -1.64
N PRO A 189 -7.88 4.64 -1.92
CA PRO A 189 -8.13 5.52 -3.06
C PRO A 189 -7.28 6.81 -3.07
N GLY A 190 -6.80 7.26 -1.93
CA GLY A 190 -5.88 8.40 -1.80
C GLY A 190 -4.50 8.19 -2.40
N ASN A 191 -4.11 6.93 -2.65
CA ASN A 191 -2.85 6.57 -3.29
C ASN A 191 -2.92 6.62 -4.82
N PHE A 192 -4.07 7.04 -5.37
CA PHE A 192 -4.31 7.13 -6.80
C PHE A 192 -4.87 8.49 -7.20
N LEU A 193 -4.32 9.03 -8.28
CA LEU A 193 -4.85 10.21 -8.96
C LEU A 193 -5.29 9.83 -10.38
N ILE A 194 -6.15 10.65 -10.96
CA ILE A 194 -6.61 10.53 -12.35
C ILE A 194 -6.28 11.85 -13.04
N ASP A 195 -5.51 11.77 -14.12
CA ASP A 195 -5.15 12.93 -14.92
C ASP A 195 -6.26 13.35 -15.89
N GLU A 196 -6.07 14.46 -16.61
CA GLU A 196 -7.01 15.00 -17.59
C GLU A 196 -7.25 14.08 -18.79
N ASN A 197 -6.32 13.14 -19.05
CA ASN A 197 -6.42 12.14 -20.13
C ASN A 197 -6.99 10.80 -19.63
N GLU A 198 -7.52 10.78 -18.41
CA GLU A 198 -8.08 9.58 -17.78
C GLU A 198 -7.05 8.46 -17.59
N ASN A 199 -5.80 8.82 -17.34
CA ASN A 199 -4.81 7.86 -16.88
C ASN A 199 -4.86 7.76 -15.36
N LEU A 200 -4.74 6.53 -14.87
CA LEU A 200 -4.57 6.24 -13.44
C LEU A 200 -3.11 6.47 -13.06
N MET A 201 -2.88 7.23 -12.01
CA MET A 201 -1.55 7.52 -11.50
C MET A 201 -1.41 6.95 -10.10
N ALA A 202 -0.50 6.00 -9.90
CA ALA A 202 -0.19 5.43 -8.58
C ALA A 202 0.96 6.22 -7.96
N ILE A 203 0.74 6.83 -6.78
CA ILE A 203 1.65 7.83 -6.20
C ILE A 203 2.27 7.44 -4.86
N ASP A 204 1.87 6.32 -4.26
CA ASP A 204 2.42 5.83 -2.99
C ASP A 204 2.60 4.31 -3.03
N PHE A 205 3.79 3.84 -2.63
CA PHE A 205 4.18 2.43 -2.58
C PHE A 205 4.88 2.05 -1.28
N GLY A 206 4.57 2.73 -0.19
CA GLY A 206 5.17 2.48 1.12
C GLY A 206 4.89 1.09 1.71
N CYS A 207 3.96 0.34 1.15
CA CYS A 207 3.57 -0.97 1.65
C CYS A 207 3.48 -2.02 0.54
N ILE A 208 4.62 -2.61 0.17
CA ILE A 208 4.67 -3.76 -0.75
C ILE A 208 4.80 -5.05 0.04
N LYS A 209 3.91 -6.01 -0.19
CA LYS A 209 3.99 -7.36 0.38
C LYS A 209 4.29 -8.40 -0.68
N LYS A 210 5.21 -9.32 -0.37
CA LYS A 210 5.42 -10.52 -1.18
C LYS A 210 4.27 -11.49 -0.93
N VAL A 211 3.84 -12.17 -1.99
CA VAL A 211 2.85 -13.23 -1.93
C VAL A 211 3.59 -14.57 -1.97
N PRO A 212 3.73 -15.29 -0.84
CA PRO A 212 4.44 -16.56 -0.80
C PRO A 212 3.72 -17.62 -1.65
N ASN A 213 4.48 -18.54 -2.24
CA ASN A 213 3.90 -19.63 -3.03
C ASN A 213 3.00 -20.55 -2.20
N GLU A 214 3.35 -20.73 -0.93
CA GLU A 214 2.59 -21.51 0.06
C GLU A 214 1.19 -20.95 0.30
N PHE A 215 1.02 -19.64 0.11
CA PHE A 215 -0.28 -18.97 0.14
C PHE A 215 -0.91 -18.91 -1.26
N TYR A 216 -0.14 -18.48 -2.26
CA TYR A 216 -0.65 -18.21 -3.60
C TYR A 216 -1.30 -19.45 -4.24
N VAL A 217 -0.57 -20.57 -4.25
CA VAL A 217 -1.04 -21.79 -4.95
C VAL A 217 -2.35 -22.30 -4.35
N PRO A 218 -2.45 -22.63 -3.05
CA PRO A 218 -3.70 -23.14 -2.49
C PRO A 218 -4.83 -22.10 -2.52
N TYR A 219 -4.53 -20.79 -2.42
CA TYR A 219 -5.54 -19.73 -2.50
C TYR A 219 -6.20 -19.67 -3.88
N PHE A 220 -5.42 -19.71 -4.97
CA PHE A 220 -5.97 -19.71 -6.32
C PHE A 220 -6.56 -21.07 -6.74
N GLU A 221 -6.10 -22.18 -6.17
CA GLU A 221 -6.74 -23.49 -6.32
C GLU A 221 -8.13 -23.53 -5.66
N LEU A 222 -8.38 -22.76 -4.60
CA LEU A 222 -9.73 -22.60 -4.05
C LEU A 222 -10.72 -22.01 -5.06
N ALA A 223 -10.25 -21.10 -5.94
CA ALA A 223 -11.06 -20.47 -6.97
C ALA A 223 -11.32 -21.38 -8.18
N ASP A 224 -10.62 -22.50 -8.32
CA ASP A 224 -10.84 -23.46 -9.40
C ASP A 224 -12.27 -24.07 -9.26
N PRO A 225 -13.07 -24.08 -10.34
CA PRO A 225 -14.40 -24.69 -10.33
C PRO A 225 -14.46 -26.12 -9.81
N LYS A 226 -13.39 -26.91 -9.99
CA LYS A 226 -13.30 -28.28 -9.47
C LYS A 226 -13.20 -28.31 -7.95
N THR A 227 -12.48 -27.35 -7.38
CA THR A 227 -12.31 -27.25 -5.92
C THR A 227 -13.53 -26.62 -5.27
N ILE A 228 -14.03 -25.50 -5.81
CA ILE A 228 -15.17 -24.77 -5.21
C ILE A 228 -16.46 -25.60 -5.20
N ASN A 229 -16.61 -26.52 -6.16
CA ASN A 229 -17.77 -27.43 -6.25
C ASN A 229 -17.55 -28.78 -5.55
N ASN A 230 -16.38 -28.99 -4.92
CA ASN A 230 -16.07 -30.20 -4.16
C ASN A 230 -15.85 -29.84 -2.67
N PRO A 231 -16.82 -30.09 -1.77
CA PRO A 231 -16.72 -29.68 -0.37
C PRO A 231 -15.50 -30.23 0.36
N ILE A 232 -15.06 -31.45 0.03
CA ILE A 232 -13.91 -32.09 0.69
C ILE A 232 -12.61 -31.40 0.28
N LEU A 233 -12.40 -31.20 -1.04
CA LEU A 233 -11.22 -30.49 -1.53
C LEU A 233 -11.20 -29.04 -1.07
N PHE A 234 -12.35 -28.40 -1.00
CA PHE A 234 -12.47 -27.01 -0.54
C PHE A 234 -12.04 -26.88 0.92
N GLU A 235 -12.55 -27.74 1.80
CA GLU A 235 -12.19 -27.78 3.21
C GLU A 235 -10.69 -28.08 3.42
N GLU A 236 -10.13 -29.05 2.67
CA GLU A 236 -8.70 -29.39 2.70
C GLU A 236 -7.82 -28.17 2.36
N LYS A 237 -8.19 -27.38 1.35
CA LYS A 237 -7.47 -26.15 0.99
C LYS A 237 -7.59 -25.06 2.05
N LEU A 238 -8.71 -24.96 2.74
CA LEU A 238 -8.86 -24.03 3.87
C LEU A 238 -7.92 -24.39 5.03
N TYR A 239 -7.70 -25.70 5.30
CA TYR A 239 -6.68 -26.14 6.27
C TYR A 239 -5.26 -25.83 5.79
N GLN A 240 -4.94 -26.02 4.52
CA GLN A 240 -3.63 -25.69 3.95
C GLN A 240 -3.31 -24.18 4.06
N LEU A 241 -4.32 -23.34 3.98
CA LEU A 241 -4.22 -21.88 4.13
C LEU A 241 -4.26 -21.40 5.59
N GLU A 242 -4.34 -22.32 6.55
CA GLU A 242 -4.51 -22.02 7.99
C GLU A 242 -5.77 -21.16 8.29
N ILE A 243 -6.74 -21.15 7.37
CA ILE A 243 -8.06 -20.53 7.57
C ILE A 243 -8.88 -21.38 8.53
N LEU A 244 -8.81 -22.71 8.37
CA LEU A 244 -9.27 -23.69 9.34
C LEU A 244 -8.10 -24.26 10.11
N ARG A 245 -8.31 -24.54 11.38
CA ARG A 245 -7.32 -25.08 12.31
C ARG A 245 -7.77 -26.41 12.87
N ALA A 246 -6.80 -27.24 13.27
CA ALA A 246 -7.09 -28.58 13.81
C ALA A 246 -7.86 -28.56 15.16
N ASP A 247 -7.86 -27.45 15.85
CA ASP A 247 -8.55 -27.20 17.13
C ASP A 247 -9.88 -26.45 16.96
N ASP A 248 -10.31 -26.15 15.73
CA ASP A 248 -11.60 -25.53 15.48
C ASP A 248 -12.76 -26.50 15.81
N THR A 249 -13.81 -25.94 16.37
CA THR A 249 -15.05 -26.71 16.64
C THR A 249 -15.81 -27.01 15.33
N PRO A 250 -16.67 -28.05 15.32
CA PRO A 250 -17.49 -28.34 14.12
C PRO A 250 -18.32 -27.14 13.65
N GLU A 251 -18.84 -26.32 14.59
CA GLU A 251 -19.62 -25.13 14.28
C GLU A 251 -18.75 -24.05 13.61
N GLU A 252 -17.51 -23.86 14.07
CA GLU A 252 -16.55 -22.92 13.49
C GLU A 252 -16.16 -23.36 12.08
N ILE A 253 -15.88 -24.66 11.86
CA ILE A 253 -15.56 -25.22 10.55
C ILE A 253 -16.68 -24.92 9.56
N VAL A 254 -17.93 -25.22 9.91
CA VAL A 254 -19.10 -24.97 9.05
C VAL A 254 -19.26 -23.46 8.77
N TYR A 255 -19.05 -22.63 9.77
CA TYR A 255 -19.19 -21.18 9.66
C TYR A 255 -18.14 -20.57 8.72
N PHE A 256 -16.86 -20.85 8.93
CA PHE A 256 -15.78 -20.32 8.10
C PHE A 256 -15.81 -20.88 6.68
N THR A 257 -16.04 -22.18 6.50
CA THR A 257 -16.21 -22.80 5.18
C THR A 257 -17.33 -22.13 4.40
N GLY A 258 -18.48 -21.87 5.03
CA GLY A 258 -19.60 -21.19 4.41
C GLY A 258 -19.34 -19.75 4.01
N ILE A 259 -18.59 -18.99 4.83
CA ILE A 259 -18.19 -17.61 4.52
C ILE A 259 -17.24 -17.60 3.32
N PHE A 260 -16.16 -18.38 3.38
CA PHE A 260 -15.14 -18.40 2.32
C PHE A 260 -15.70 -18.90 1.00
N HIS A 261 -16.58 -19.90 1.01
CA HIS A 261 -17.26 -20.38 -0.19
C HIS A 261 -18.11 -19.27 -0.84
N ARG A 262 -18.86 -18.49 -0.07
CA ARG A 262 -19.64 -17.35 -0.58
C ARG A 262 -18.75 -16.25 -1.13
N LEU A 263 -17.70 -15.87 -0.40
CA LEU A 263 -16.76 -14.84 -0.82
C LEU A 263 -16.07 -15.21 -2.13
N LEU A 264 -15.55 -16.44 -2.25
CA LEU A 264 -14.90 -16.88 -3.47
C LEU A 264 -15.84 -16.94 -4.66
N ARG A 265 -17.08 -17.38 -4.50
CA ARG A 265 -18.08 -17.31 -5.57
C ARG A 265 -18.31 -15.89 -6.06
N LEU A 266 -18.36 -14.92 -5.17
CA LEU A 266 -18.49 -13.51 -5.56
C LEU A 266 -17.23 -13.00 -6.29
N PHE A 267 -16.04 -13.28 -5.77
CA PHE A 267 -14.79 -12.85 -6.37
C PHE A 267 -14.48 -13.54 -7.71
N THR A 268 -14.98 -14.75 -7.93
CA THR A 268 -14.74 -15.48 -9.17
C THR A 268 -15.80 -15.23 -10.25
N GLN A 269 -16.91 -14.56 -9.93
CA GLN A 269 -17.94 -14.20 -10.90
C GLN A 269 -17.40 -13.54 -12.17
N PRO A 270 -16.46 -12.56 -12.09
CA PRO A 270 -15.90 -11.94 -13.30
C PRO A 270 -15.15 -12.89 -14.23
N PHE A 271 -14.73 -14.06 -13.73
CA PHE A 271 -14.01 -15.08 -14.53
C PHE A 271 -14.91 -16.14 -15.14
N HIS A 272 -16.20 -16.16 -14.83
CA HIS A 272 -17.14 -17.22 -15.19
C HIS A 272 -18.36 -16.74 -15.98
N GLY A 273 -18.44 -15.47 -16.34
CA GLY A 273 -19.56 -14.89 -17.05
C GLY A 273 -19.13 -13.96 -18.19
N ASP A 274 -19.94 -13.93 -19.26
CA ASP A 274 -19.90 -12.84 -20.23
C ASP A 274 -20.53 -11.60 -19.58
N TYR A 275 -19.77 -10.49 -19.55
CA TYR A 275 -20.25 -9.18 -19.10
C TYR A 275 -20.77 -8.38 -20.29
#